data_ac4b36c84e1835e672c0e14957e55ddb
#
_entry.id   ac4b36c84e1835e672c0e14957e55ddb
#
_cell.length_a   1.000
_cell.length_b   1.000
_cell.length_c   1.000
_cell.angle_alpha   90.00
_cell.angle_beta   90.00
_cell.angle_gamma   90.00
#
_symmetry.space_group_name_H-M   'P 1'
#
loop_
_entity.id
_entity.type
_entity.pdbx_description
1 polymer ?
#
loop_
_entity_poly.entity_id
_entity_poly.type
_entity_poly.pdbx_seq_one_letter_code
_entity_poly.pdbx_strand_id
1 'polypeptide(L)'
;MMNSNDKIYVAGHNGMVGSAIVRKLREKGFINIITRSSSELDLTSQQNVHNFLQDESPDYVVIAAAKVGGIHANDNYPAEFIYQNLMIEANLIHGSHLAGVNNLLFLGSSC
;
A
#
# COMPACT_ATOMS: atom_id res chain seq x y z
N MET A 1 -3.14 -17.96 8.57
CA MET A 1 -4.56 -17.64 8.63
C MET A 1 -4.74 -16.28 9.31
N MET A 2 -5.59 -15.44 8.77
CA MET A 2 -5.78 -14.08 9.31
C MET A 2 -6.66 -14.12 10.54
N ASN A 3 -6.20 -13.43 11.59
CA ASN A 3 -6.97 -13.24 12.81
C ASN A 3 -7.54 -11.83 12.86
N SER A 4 -8.68 -11.66 13.52
CA SER A 4 -9.32 -10.35 13.59
C SER A 4 -8.45 -9.29 14.26
N ASN A 5 -7.47 -9.69 15.06
CA ASN A 5 -6.55 -8.77 15.74
C ASN A 5 -5.26 -8.52 14.96
N ASP A 6 -5.08 -9.17 13.82
CA ASP A 6 -3.89 -8.95 13.02
C ASP A 6 -3.82 -7.50 12.56
N LYS A 7 -2.62 -6.95 12.57
CA LYS A 7 -2.40 -5.60 12.13
C LYS A 7 -2.23 -5.60 10.61
N ILE A 8 -3.09 -4.88 9.93
CA ILE A 8 -3.12 -4.85 8.46
C ILE A 8 -2.91 -3.43 7.99
N TYR A 9 -1.85 -3.21 7.26
CA TYR A 9 -1.60 -1.91 6.64
C TYR A 9 -2.09 -1.95 5.20
N VAL A 10 -2.99 -1.03 4.85
CA VAL A 10 -3.49 -0.89 3.47
C VAL A 10 -2.88 0.37 2.87
N ALA A 11 -1.95 0.20 1.96
CA ALA A 11 -1.36 1.32 1.24
C ALA A 11 -2.30 1.70 0.10
N GLY A 12 -2.66 2.99 0.04
CA GLY A 12 -3.57 3.47 -0.99
C GLY A 12 -5.04 3.40 -0.61
N HIS A 13 -5.34 3.59 0.66
CA HIS A 13 -6.71 3.45 1.19
C HIS A 13 -7.70 4.48 0.60
N ASN A 14 -7.21 5.58 0.04
CA ASN A 14 -8.07 6.60 -0.55
C ASN A 14 -8.45 6.30 -2.00
N GLY A 15 -7.79 5.33 -2.63
CA GLY A 15 -8.14 4.93 -3.98
C GLY A 15 -9.37 4.04 -4.01
N MET A 16 -9.89 3.80 -5.20
CA MET A 16 -11.09 2.98 -5.36
C MET A 16 -10.90 1.57 -4.80
N VAL A 17 -9.81 0.92 -5.18
CA VAL A 17 -9.55 -0.45 -4.73
C VAL A 17 -9.19 -0.47 -3.25
N GLY A 18 -8.32 0.43 -2.82
CA GLY A 18 -7.88 0.46 -1.42
C GLY A 18 -9.02 0.73 -0.45
N SER A 19 -9.92 1.66 -0.80
CA SER A 19 -11.06 1.96 0.06
C SER A 19 -12.04 0.79 0.14
N ALA A 20 -12.23 0.09 -0.97
CA ALA A 20 -13.10 -1.09 -0.99
C ALA A 20 -12.53 -2.20 -0.10
N ILE A 21 -11.21 -2.37 -0.12
CA ILE A 21 -10.54 -3.36 0.72
C ILE A 21 -10.72 -3.04 2.19
N VAL A 22 -10.53 -1.77 2.56
CA VAL A 22 -10.70 -1.35 3.95
C VAL A 22 -12.13 -1.62 4.42
N ARG A 23 -13.12 -1.27 3.60
CA ARG A 23 -14.52 -1.54 3.95
C ARG A 23 -14.75 -3.03 4.15
N LYS A 24 -14.23 -3.85 3.25
CA LYS A 24 -14.43 -5.30 3.32
C LYS A 24 -13.78 -5.90 4.54
N LEU A 25 -12.56 -5.45 4.87
CA LEU A 25 -11.88 -5.93 6.06
C LEU A 25 -12.65 -5.58 7.32
N ARG A 26 -13.20 -4.37 7.40
CA ARG A 26 -14.01 -3.96 8.54
C ARG A 26 -15.27 -4.79 8.65
N GLU A 27 -15.93 -5.07 7.54
CA GLU A 27 -17.12 -5.93 7.53
C GLU A 27 -16.80 -7.33 8.06
N LYS A 28 -15.59 -7.81 7.81
CA LYS A 28 -15.17 -9.13 8.24
C LYS A 28 -14.68 -9.15 9.69
N GLY A 29 -14.69 -8.03 10.37
CA GLY A 29 -14.36 -7.97 11.78
C GLY A 29 -12.91 -7.65 12.10
N PHE A 30 -12.10 -7.26 11.11
CA PHE A 30 -10.72 -6.85 11.37
C PHE A 30 -10.72 -5.45 11.99
N ILE A 31 -10.05 -5.32 13.13
CA ILE A 31 -10.08 -4.09 13.92
C ILE A 31 -8.78 -3.30 13.88
N ASN A 32 -7.67 -3.91 13.51
CA ASN A 32 -6.37 -3.25 13.49
C ASN A 32 -5.94 -2.90 12.07
N ILE A 33 -6.74 -2.08 11.40
CA ILE A 33 -6.45 -1.65 10.05
C ILE A 33 -5.73 -0.30 10.11
N ILE A 34 -4.54 -0.24 9.53
CA ILE A 34 -3.71 0.95 9.52
C ILE A 34 -3.74 1.56 8.14
N THR A 35 -4.00 2.85 8.08
CA THR A 35 -3.98 3.62 6.83
C THR A 35 -3.21 4.92 7.06
N ARG A 36 -2.60 5.44 6.00
CA ARG A 36 -1.91 6.73 6.04
C ARG A 36 -2.19 7.47 4.74
N SER A 37 -2.55 8.72 4.84
CA SER A 37 -2.72 9.57 3.66
C SER A 37 -1.35 9.94 3.10
N SER A 38 -1.34 10.48 1.87
CA SER A 38 -0.08 10.89 1.24
C SER A 38 0.62 12.00 2.00
N SER A 39 -0.14 12.81 2.73
CA SER A 39 0.45 13.86 3.57
C SER A 39 1.05 13.30 4.86
N GLU A 40 0.57 12.15 5.31
CA GLU A 40 1.08 11.49 6.51
C GLU A 40 2.28 10.59 6.20
N LEU A 41 2.26 9.97 5.03
CA LEU A 41 3.33 9.07 4.62
C LEU A 41 3.52 9.16 3.12
N ASP A 42 4.65 9.72 2.72
CA ASP A 42 5.01 9.81 1.30
C ASP A 42 5.60 8.46 0.87
N LEU A 43 4.86 7.71 0.10
CA LEU A 43 5.26 6.38 -0.33
C LEU A 43 6.42 6.39 -1.33
N THR A 44 6.75 7.54 -1.91
CA THR A 44 7.92 7.67 -2.76
C THR A 44 9.20 7.88 -1.96
N SER A 45 9.09 8.13 -0.66
CA SER A 45 10.25 8.30 0.21
C SER A 45 10.63 6.96 0.82
N GLN A 46 11.75 6.40 0.37
CA GLN A 46 12.23 5.12 0.86
C GLN A 46 12.41 5.13 2.38
N GLN A 47 13.04 6.16 2.89
CA GLN A 47 13.34 6.22 4.32
C GLN A 47 12.07 6.29 5.16
N ASN A 48 11.12 7.12 4.74
CA ASN A 48 9.86 7.26 5.48
C ASN A 48 9.07 5.96 5.49
N VAL A 49 9.02 5.28 4.35
CA VAL A 49 8.31 3.99 4.25
C VAL A 49 8.98 2.95 5.13
N HIS A 50 10.32 2.85 5.07
CA HIS A 50 11.04 1.87 5.87
C HIS A 50 10.86 2.13 7.37
N ASN A 51 10.95 3.39 7.78
CA ASN A 51 10.75 3.74 9.19
C ASN A 51 9.34 3.40 9.65
N PHE A 52 8.34 3.73 8.84
CA PHE A 52 6.95 3.45 9.15
C PHE A 52 6.73 1.94 9.33
N LEU A 53 7.21 1.14 8.40
CA LEU A 53 7.01 -0.30 8.46
C LEU A 53 7.77 -0.93 9.62
N GLN A 54 8.96 -0.43 9.95
CA GLN A 54 9.70 -0.90 11.11
C GLN A 54 8.95 -0.58 12.41
N ASP A 55 8.41 0.63 12.51
CA ASP A 55 7.72 1.06 13.72
C ASP A 55 6.40 0.32 13.92
N GLU A 56 5.64 0.14 12.85
CA GLU A 56 4.32 -0.49 12.94
C GLU A 56 4.39 -2.01 12.94
N SER A 57 5.36 -2.58 12.25
CA SER A 57 5.52 -4.03 12.12
C SER A 57 4.19 -4.74 11.82
N PRO A 58 3.51 -4.38 10.73
CA PRO A 58 2.23 -5.00 10.45
C PRO A 58 2.36 -6.48 10.13
N ASP A 59 1.29 -7.23 10.40
CA ASP A 59 1.23 -8.65 10.07
C ASP A 59 0.98 -8.85 8.58
N TYR A 60 0.23 -7.94 7.97
CA TYR A 60 -0.10 -7.96 6.56
C TYR A 60 0.08 -6.59 5.96
N VAL A 61 0.62 -6.55 4.75
CA VAL A 61 0.70 -5.31 3.97
C VAL A 61 -0.04 -5.53 2.66
N VAL A 62 -1.05 -4.70 2.41
CA VAL A 62 -1.82 -4.74 1.17
C VAL A 62 -1.41 -3.53 0.34
N ILE A 63 -0.89 -3.77 -0.86
CA ILE A 63 -0.43 -2.69 -1.72
C ILE A 63 -1.48 -2.43 -2.79
N ALA A 64 -2.22 -1.33 -2.60
CA ALA A 64 -3.20 -0.85 -3.55
C ALA A 64 -2.86 0.57 -3.98
N ALA A 65 -1.62 0.99 -3.78
CA ALA A 65 -1.21 2.38 -3.87
C ALA A 65 -0.73 2.80 -5.25
N ALA A 66 -0.70 1.89 -6.21
CA ALA A 66 -0.23 2.25 -7.54
C ALA A 66 -1.10 3.38 -8.09
N LYS A 67 -0.46 4.40 -8.61
CA LYS A 67 -1.19 5.48 -9.25
C LYS A 67 -1.67 4.96 -10.59
N VAL A 68 -2.88 4.44 -10.59
CA VAL A 68 -3.47 3.94 -11.81
C VAL A 68 -4.17 5.11 -12.45
N GLY A 69 -3.41 5.88 -13.22
CA GLY A 69 -4.07 6.72 -14.17
C GLY A 69 -4.64 5.82 -15.23
N GLY A 70 -5.79 6.12 -15.73
CA GLY A 70 -6.25 5.46 -16.94
C GLY A 70 -5.25 5.68 -18.06
N ILE A 71 -5.45 5.01 -19.17
CA ILE A 71 -4.57 5.15 -20.32
C ILE A 71 -4.38 6.61 -20.68
N HIS A 72 -5.43 7.40 -20.60
CA HIS A 72 -5.37 8.82 -20.96
C HIS A 72 -4.50 9.62 -20.01
N ALA A 73 -4.51 9.31 -18.73
CA ALA A 73 -3.67 10.01 -17.77
C ALA A 73 -2.19 9.73 -18.04
N ASN A 74 -1.89 8.53 -18.52
CA ASN A 74 -0.51 8.14 -18.79
C ASN A 74 0.00 8.68 -20.14
N ASP A 75 -0.89 9.08 -21.02
CA ASP A 75 -0.49 9.56 -22.34
C ASP A 75 0.43 10.77 -22.27
N ASN A 76 0.22 11.64 -21.29
CA ASN A 76 1.00 12.86 -21.17
C ASN A 76 2.31 12.68 -20.41
N TYR A 77 2.33 11.76 -19.42
CA TYR A 77 3.50 11.61 -18.56
C TYR A 77 3.75 10.13 -18.24
N PRO A 78 3.86 9.26 -19.23
CA PRO A 78 3.98 7.83 -18.95
C PRO A 78 5.24 7.47 -18.20
N ALA A 79 6.37 8.12 -18.52
CA ALA A 79 7.64 7.81 -17.85
C ALA A 79 7.60 8.18 -16.38
N GLU A 80 7.01 9.31 -16.05
CA GLU A 80 6.92 9.75 -14.67
C GLU A 80 5.96 8.87 -13.87
N PHE A 81 4.84 8.49 -14.46
CA PHE A 81 3.91 7.56 -13.82
C PHE A 81 4.58 6.24 -13.50
N ILE A 82 5.29 5.69 -14.46
CA ILE A 82 5.98 4.41 -14.29
C ILE A 82 7.02 4.53 -13.18
N TYR A 83 7.79 5.60 -13.20
CA TYR A 83 8.84 5.81 -12.21
C TYR A 83 8.26 5.92 -10.80
N GLN A 84 7.21 6.72 -10.62
CA GLN A 84 6.60 6.87 -9.31
C GLN A 84 5.97 5.57 -8.82
N ASN A 85 5.29 4.84 -9.70
CA ASN A 85 4.68 3.58 -9.32
C ASN A 85 5.73 2.55 -8.94
N LEU A 86 6.81 2.46 -9.70
CA LEU A 86 7.89 1.55 -9.38
C LEU A 86 8.53 1.91 -8.05
N MET A 87 8.70 3.18 -7.78
CA MET A 87 9.29 3.65 -6.53
C MET A 87 8.40 3.28 -5.34
N ILE A 88 7.10 3.53 -5.45
CA ILE A 88 6.15 3.19 -4.39
C ILE A 88 6.16 1.69 -4.13
N GLU A 89 6.07 0.89 -5.19
CA GLU A 89 6.05 -0.56 -5.05
C GLU A 89 7.36 -1.08 -4.47
N ALA A 90 8.49 -0.59 -4.99
CA ALA A 90 9.78 -1.01 -4.50
C ALA A 90 9.96 -0.67 -3.02
N ASN A 91 9.55 0.52 -2.61
CA ASN A 91 9.67 0.94 -1.22
C ASN A 91 8.83 0.07 -0.30
N LEU A 92 7.60 -0.22 -0.72
CA LEU A 92 6.71 -1.03 0.10
C LEU A 92 7.16 -2.49 0.17
N ILE A 93 7.55 -3.06 -0.96
CA ILE A 93 7.99 -4.45 -1.01
C ILE A 93 9.28 -4.64 -0.22
N HIS A 94 10.27 -3.82 -0.51
CA HIS A 94 11.57 -3.94 0.16
C HIS A 94 11.46 -3.58 1.63
N GLY A 95 10.72 -2.51 1.96
CA GLY A 95 10.52 -2.11 3.33
C GLY A 95 9.79 -3.17 4.15
N SER A 96 8.81 -3.82 3.55
CA SER A 96 8.10 -4.92 4.20
C SER A 96 9.05 -6.10 4.48
N HIS A 97 9.91 -6.40 3.52
CA HIS A 97 10.90 -7.47 3.69
C HIS A 97 11.84 -7.13 4.86
N LEU A 98 12.36 -5.92 4.89
CA LEU A 98 13.27 -5.50 5.96
C LEU A 98 12.60 -5.48 7.33
N ALA A 99 11.31 -5.17 7.37
CA ALA A 99 10.56 -5.12 8.62
C ALA A 99 10.07 -6.50 9.09
N GLY A 100 10.33 -7.54 8.32
CA GLY A 100 9.94 -8.88 8.69
C GLY A 100 8.49 -9.20 8.43
N VAL A 101 7.83 -8.46 7.55
CA VAL A 101 6.44 -8.74 7.19
C VAL A 101 6.41 -10.00 6.33
N ASN A 102 5.65 -10.99 6.77
CA ASN A 102 5.58 -12.27 6.09
C ASN A 102 4.48 -12.35 5.05
N ASN A 103 3.51 -11.46 5.13
CA ASN A 103 2.32 -11.53 4.29
C ASN A 103 2.14 -10.23 3.52
N LEU A 104 2.50 -10.28 2.26
CA LEU A 104 2.42 -9.12 1.37
C LEU A 104 1.46 -9.45 0.25
N LEU A 105 0.40 -8.65 0.13
CA LEU A 105 -0.57 -8.80 -0.95
C LEU A 105 -0.43 -7.62 -1.89
N PHE A 106 -0.05 -7.91 -3.12
CA PHE A 106 0.10 -6.90 -4.13
C PHE A 106 -1.07 -6.98 -5.10
N LEU A 107 -1.85 -5.91 -5.15
CA LEU A 107 -2.97 -5.83 -6.07
C LEU A 107 -2.49 -5.08 -7.30
N GLY A 108 -2.06 -5.82 -8.29
CA GLY A 108 -1.61 -5.23 -9.53
C GLY A 108 -2.76 -4.51 -10.22
N SER A 109 -2.45 -3.38 -10.81
CA SER A 109 -3.45 -2.72 -11.61
C SER A 109 -3.58 -3.48 -12.91
N SER A 110 -4.75 -4.02 -13.13
CA SER A 110 -5.07 -4.52 -14.46
C SER A 110 -5.60 -3.34 -15.24
N CYS A 111 -4.82 -2.84 -16.09
CA CYS A 111 -5.31 -1.79 -16.99
C CYS A 111 -6.22 -2.39 -17.98
#